data_7d80bd05e83316809d8d1a54f21a6c8f
#
_entry.id   7d80bd05e83316809d8d1a54f21a6c8f
#
_cell.length_a   1.000
_cell.length_b   1.000
_cell.length_c   1.000
_cell.angle_alpha   90.00
_cell.angle_beta   90.00
_cell.angle_gamma   90.00
#
_symmetry.space_group_name_H-M   'P 1'
#
loop_
_entity.id
_entity.type
_entity.pdbx_description
1 polymer ?
#
loop_
_entity_poly.entity_id
_entity_poly.type
_entity_poly.pdbx_seq_one_letter_code
_entity_poly.pdbx_strand_id
1 'polypeptide(L)'
;GLGDVYKRQVNALSEWLTVQVHKNGNIYEMKFSRGKITQEMTIIGSTDHTGTTVTFKPDPEMFEELEYSYETLHTRMREEAFLNAGLRITIEDKRLESEEKPESERRDSMCYEGGIREFVRWYNRHKTPLHEQVIYMSGTKGDDTAEVALQYNDSFASTIVSFANDIHTPEGGMHEEGFKRALTNVLNAYGVKKGYIKGDDKVSGDDVREGLTAIVSVKLTEAQFEGQTKAKLGNSEMRTLVDSVVFDRLSQFLEENPAVGRMIIEKALTASRAREAARRARENIRRKNGLEGFNMPDKLRDCNDRDPSLTELYIVEGDSAGGSATQGRDSRFQAILPLWGKMLNVE
;
A
#
# COMPACT_ATOMS: atom_id res chain seq x y z
N GLY A 1 -13.14 -0.25 29.66
CA GLY A 1 -12.44 0.20 28.43
C GLY A 1 -12.89 -0.57 27.18
N LEU A 2 -12.46 -0.13 26.00
CA LEU A 2 -12.78 -0.79 24.71
C LEU A 2 -12.43 -2.30 24.72
N GLY A 3 -11.36 -2.72 25.41
CA GLY A 3 -11.01 -4.12 25.58
C GLY A 3 -12.07 -4.98 26.28
N ASP A 4 -12.88 -4.40 27.12
CA ASP A 4 -13.95 -5.14 27.83
C ASP A 4 -15.14 -5.47 26.92
N VAL A 5 -15.41 -4.62 25.91
CA VAL A 5 -16.50 -4.84 24.94
C VAL A 5 -16.17 -6.08 24.08
N TYR A 6 -14.94 -6.18 23.55
CA TYR A 6 -14.54 -7.32 22.72
C TYR A 6 -14.51 -8.65 23.50
N LYS A 7 -14.00 -8.64 24.73
CA LYS A 7 -14.03 -9.84 25.60
C LYS A 7 -15.46 -10.30 25.89
N ARG A 8 -16.40 -9.36 26.09
CA ARG A 8 -17.81 -9.68 26.27
C ARG A 8 -18.45 -10.27 25.01
N GLN A 9 -18.05 -9.78 23.82
CA GLN A 9 -18.51 -10.32 22.54
C GLN A 9 -18.07 -11.79 22.38
N VAL A 10 -16.79 -12.08 22.60
CA VAL A 10 -16.27 -13.46 22.51
C VAL A 10 -17.05 -14.37 23.48
N ASN A 11 -17.29 -13.93 24.70
CA ASN A 11 -18.08 -14.70 25.68
C ASN A 11 -19.51 -14.94 25.21
N ALA A 12 -20.19 -13.91 24.71
CA ALA A 12 -21.59 -14.03 24.26
C ALA A 12 -21.75 -14.93 23.03
N LEU A 13 -20.73 -14.99 22.16
CA LEU A 13 -20.71 -15.77 20.92
C LEU A 13 -20.07 -17.15 21.09
N SER A 14 -19.79 -17.56 22.31
CA SER A 14 -19.21 -18.87 22.61
C SER A 14 -20.25 -19.81 23.21
N GLU A 15 -20.27 -21.06 22.75
CA GLU A 15 -21.04 -22.15 23.38
C GLU A 15 -20.66 -22.27 24.85
N TRP A 16 -19.34 -22.27 25.12
CA TRP A 16 -18.77 -22.17 26.45
C TRP A 16 -17.47 -21.36 26.45
N LEU A 17 -17.15 -20.75 27.59
CA LEU A 17 -15.90 -20.04 27.81
C LEU A 17 -15.44 -20.25 29.27
N THR A 18 -14.15 -20.54 29.43
CA THR A 18 -13.49 -20.67 30.72
C THR A 18 -12.35 -19.67 30.84
N VAL A 19 -12.30 -18.96 31.95
CA VAL A 19 -11.20 -18.05 32.29
C VAL A 19 -10.48 -18.59 33.52
N GLN A 20 -9.16 -18.73 33.41
CA GLN A 20 -8.32 -19.06 34.57
C GLN A 20 -7.32 -17.91 34.77
N VAL A 21 -7.26 -17.37 35.99
CA VAL A 21 -6.35 -16.30 36.37
C VAL A 21 -5.37 -16.80 37.43
N HIS A 22 -4.08 -16.78 37.09
CA HIS A 22 -2.99 -17.12 37.99
C HIS A 22 -2.53 -15.82 38.68
N LYS A 23 -2.83 -15.70 39.99
CA LYS A 23 -2.51 -14.46 40.72
C LYS A 23 -2.44 -14.77 42.24
N ASN A 24 -1.50 -14.11 42.92
CA ASN A 24 -1.36 -14.17 44.37
C ASN A 24 -1.26 -15.60 44.93
N GLY A 25 -0.52 -16.48 44.22
CA GLY A 25 -0.32 -17.87 44.65
C GLY A 25 -1.48 -18.82 44.36
N ASN A 26 -2.60 -18.34 43.82
CA ASN A 26 -3.79 -19.11 43.52
C ASN A 26 -4.15 -19.12 42.04
N ILE A 27 -4.87 -20.14 41.59
CA ILE A 27 -5.52 -20.25 40.30
C ILE A 27 -7.03 -20.05 40.53
N TYR A 28 -7.55 -18.96 40.02
CA TYR A 28 -8.97 -18.64 40.03
C TYR A 28 -9.60 -19.07 38.71
N GLU A 29 -10.75 -19.76 38.76
CA GLU A 29 -11.47 -20.21 37.57
C GLU A 29 -12.91 -19.67 37.59
N MET A 30 -13.39 -19.24 36.42
CA MET A 30 -14.77 -18.83 36.17
C MET A 30 -15.24 -19.41 34.83
N LYS A 31 -16.48 -19.90 34.77
CA LYS A 31 -17.03 -20.52 33.55
C LYS A 31 -18.32 -19.82 33.09
N PHE A 32 -18.47 -19.83 31.79
CA PHE A 32 -19.60 -19.22 31.11
C PHE A 32 -20.17 -20.15 30.03
N SER A 33 -21.45 -20.01 29.73
CA SER A 33 -22.10 -20.57 28.54
C SER A 33 -22.98 -19.49 27.91
N ARG A 34 -22.72 -19.19 26.63
CA ARG A 34 -23.46 -18.17 25.87
C ARG A 34 -23.59 -16.83 26.62
N GLY A 35 -22.46 -16.37 27.19
CA GLY A 35 -22.39 -15.13 27.96
C GLY A 35 -22.91 -15.19 29.38
N LYS A 36 -23.56 -16.28 29.82
CA LYS A 36 -24.10 -16.45 31.17
C LYS A 36 -23.11 -17.17 32.06
N ILE A 37 -22.97 -16.75 33.30
CA ILE A 37 -22.12 -17.41 34.29
C ILE A 37 -22.73 -18.79 34.64
N THR A 38 -21.95 -19.84 34.48
CA THR A 38 -22.30 -21.22 34.87
C THR A 38 -21.54 -21.69 36.10
N GLN A 39 -20.38 -21.06 36.36
CA GLN A 39 -19.62 -21.28 37.57
C GLN A 39 -19.03 -19.94 38.03
N GLU A 40 -19.36 -19.52 39.22
CA GLU A 40 -18.76 -18.35 39.89
C GLU A 40 -17.27 -18.56 40.12
N MET A 41 -16.53 -17.48 40.36
CA MET A 41 -15.11 -17.51 40.59
C MET A 41 -14.77 -18.42 41.77
N THR A 42 -13.99 -19.49 41.52
CA THR A 42 -13.53 -20.44 42.53
C THR A 42 -12.03 -20.63 42.44
N ILE A 43 -11.39 -20.97 43.56
CA ILE A 43 -9.98 -21.33 43.59
C ILE A 43 -9.89 -22.85 43.26
N ILE A 44 -9.16 -23.18 42.18
CA ILE A 44 -9.02 -24.55 41.70
C ILE A 44 -7.61 -25.11 41.94
N GLY A 45 -6.67 -24.30 42.39
CA GLY A 45 -5.30 -24.75 42.65
C GLY A 45 -4.40 -23.61 43.09
N SER A 46 -3.09 -23.93 43.25
CA SER A 46 -2.03 -22.98 43.56
C SER A 46 -1.09 -22.80 42.37
N THR A 47 -0.39 -21.65 42.30
CA THR A 47 0.57 -21.31 41.24
C THR A 47 1.70 -20.47 41.77
N ASP A 48 2.86 -20.58 41.17
CA ASP A 48 4.05 -19.76 41.43
C ASP A 48 4.30 -18.66 40.38
N HIS A 49 3.45 -18.62 39.34
CA HIS A 49 3.55 -17.61 38.26
C HIS A 49 2.25 -16.81 38.11
N THR A 50 2.32 -15.74 37.34
CA THR A 50 1.16 -14.90 37.01
C THR A 50 0.80 -15.06 35.53
N GLY A 51 -0.51 -15.00 35.24
CA GLY A 51 -0.97 -15.10 33.87
C GLY A 51 -2.49 -15.26 33.78
N THR A 52 -3.01 -15.30 32.58
CA THR A 52 -4.41 -15.56 32.29
C THR A 52 -4.53 -16.55 31.14
N THR A 53 -5.35 -17.57 31.33
CA THR A 53 -5.73 -18.52 30.28
C THR A 53 -7.22 -18.32 29.96
N VAL A 54 -7.55 -18.13 28.69
CA VAL A 54 -8.92 -18.06 28.19
C VAL A 54 -9.11 -19.19 27.20
N THR A 55 -10.08 -20.05 27.46
CA THR A 55 -10.45 -21.16 26.58
C THR A 55 -11.91 -21.00 26.19
N PHE A 56 -12.19 -21.12 24.90
CA PHE A 56 -13.57 -20.97 24.43
C PHE A 56 -13.82 -21.83 23.20
N LYS A 57 -15.10 -22.11 22.95
CA LYS A 57 -15.59 -22.78 21.76
C LYS A 57 -16.64 -21.91 21.08
N PRO A 58 -16.47 -21.56 19.80
CA PRO A 58 -17.49 -20.80 19.05
C PRO A 58 -18.84 -21.55 19.08
N ASP A 59 -19.94 -20.77 19.18
CA ASP A 59 -21.27 -21.35 19.23
C ASP A 59 -21.77 -21.71 17.83
N PRO A 60 -22.08 -22.99 17.55
CA PRO A 60 -22.62 -23.42 16.24
C PRO A 60 -23.99 -22.85 15.91
N GLU A 61 -24.73 -22.31 16.88
CA GLU A 61 -25.97 -21.59 16.61
C GLU A 61 -25.73 -20.17 16.08
N MET A 62 -24.51 -19.63 16.26
CA MET A 62 -24.16 -18.27 15.88
C MET A 62 -23.26 -18.22 14.62
N PHE A 63 -22.49 -19.27 14.34
CA PHE A 63 -21.53 -19.33 13.25
C PHE A 63 -21.80 -20.55 12.37
N GLU A 64 -21.82 -20.34 11.06
CA GLU A 64 -21.96 -21.40 10.07
C GLU A 64 -20.66 -22.22 9.93
N GLU A 65 -19.51 -21.55 10.06
CA GLU A 65 -18.18 -22.14 9.96
C GLU A 65 -17.46 -22.03 11.33
N LEU A 66 -16.97 -23.14 11.83
CA LEU A 66 -16.34 -23.24 13.15
C LEU A 66 -14.84 -23.60 13.07
N GLU A 67 -14.34 -23.88 11.88
CA GLU A 67 -12.95 -24.25 11.70
C GLU A 67 -12.05 -23.03 11.59
N TYR A 68 -11.02 -22.98 12.44
CA TYR A 68 -10.00 -21.94 12.37
C TYR A 68 -8.94 -22.27 11.32
N SER A 69 -8.60 -21.31 10.48
CA SER A 69 -7.44 -21.39 9.60
C SER A 69 -6.18 -21.00 10.38
N TYR A 70 -5.24 -21.93 10.50
CA TYR A 70 -3.93 -21.66 11.12
C TYR A 70 -3.20 -20.52 10.40
N GLU A 71 -3.19 -20.54 9.07
CA GLU A 71 -2.48 -19.55 8.25
C GLU A 71 -3.03 -18.13 8.43
N THR A 72 -4.36 -18.00 8.50
CA THR A 72 -5.02 -16.71 8.77
C THR A 72 -4.64 -16.15 10.13
N LEU A 73 -4.72 -16.98 11.18
CA LEU A 73 -4.34 -16.61 12.54
C LEU A 73 -2.86 -16.30 12.65
N HIS A 74 -2.00 -17.14 12.06
CA HIS A 74 -0.56 -16.95 12.04
C HIS A 74 -0.15 -15.62 11.39
N THR A 75 -0.79 -15.28 10.26
CA THR A 75 -0.55 -14.00 9.59
C THR A 75 -0.90 -12.81 10.49
N ARG A 76 -2.08 -12.86 11.12
CA ARG A 76 -2.51 -11.79 12.05
C ARG A 76 -1.61 -11.70 13.28
N MET A 77 -1.24 -12.81 13.88
CA MET A 77 -0.33 -12.85 15.04
C MET A 77 1.07 -12.31 14.70
N ARG A 78 1.53 -12.57 13.47
CA ARG A 78 2.79 -12.00 12.96
C ARG A 78 2.71 -10.48 12.81
N GLU A 79 1.62 -9.96 12.26
CA GLU A 79 1.39 -8.52 12.17
C GLU A 79 1.44 -7.87 13.56
N GLU A 80 0.72 -8.43 14.53
CA GLU A 80 0.71 -7.96 15.92
C GLU A 80 2.11 -7.98 16.57
N ALA A 81 2.90 -9.03 16.31
CA ALA A 81 4.25 -9.14 16.83
C ALA A 81 5.19 -8.08 16.20
N PHE A 82 5.03 -7.74 14.92
CA PHE A 82 5.78 -6.66 14.29
C PHE A 82 5.36 -5.26 14.75
N LEU A 83 4.05 -5.05 14.99
CA LEU A 83 3.52 -3.76 15.42
C LEU A 83 3.84 -3.44 16.89
N ASN A 84 4.15 -4.47 17.68
CA ASN A 84 4.46 -4.32 19.10
C ASN A 84 5.87 -4.89 19.37
N ALA A 85 6.89 -4.08 19.18
CA ALA A 85 8.29 -4.46 19.33
C ALA A 85 8.56 -5.15 20.69
N GLY A 86 9.24 -6.29 20.65
CA GLY A 86 9.56 -7.10 21.83
C GLY A 86 8.42 -7.96 22.38
N LEU A 87 7.19 -7.84 21.84
CA LEU A 87 6.09 -8.73 22.19
C LEU A 87 6.32 -10.12 21.59
N ARG A 88 6.33 -11.15 22.45
CA ARG A 88 6.43 -12.54 22.02
C ARG A 88 5.03 -13.14 21.86
N ILE A 89 4.72 -13.60 20.68
CA ILE A 89 3.48 -14.30 20.35
C ILE A 89 3.83 -15.70 19.86
N THR A 90 3.24 -16.73 20.48
CA THR A 90 3.39 -18.12 20.04
C THR A 90 2.03 -18.63 19.59
N ILE A 91 1.96 -19.21 18.41
CA ILE A 91 0.80 -19.92 17.88
C ILE A 91 1.12 -21.39 17.71
N GLU A 92 0.17 -22.25 18.06
CA GLU A 92 0.31 -23.70 17.92
C GLU A 92 -1.03 -24.32 17.52
N ASP A 93 -1.04 -25.11 16.45
CA ASP A 93 -2.18 -25.93 16.03
C ASP A 93 -2.03 -27.33 16.62
N LYS A 94 -2.94 -27.69 17.53
CA LYS A 94 -2.99 -28.99 18.24
C LYS A 94 -4.09 -29.92 17.72
N ARG A 95 -4.69 -29.62 16.58
CA ARG A 95 -5.69 -30.51 15.98
C ARG A 95 -5.02 -31.80 15.48
N LEU A 96 -5.73 -32.92 15.60
CA LEU A 96 -5.21 -34.26 15.21
C LEU A 96 -4.74 -34.25 13.73
N GLU A 97 -5.46 -33.59 12.84
CA GLU A 97 -5.11 -33.47 11.42
C GLU A 97 -3.78 -32.70 11.18
N SER A 98 -3.37 -31.91 12.15
CA SER A 98 -2.13 -31.12 12.09
C SER A 98 -0.95 -31.86 12.75
N GLU A 99 -1.18 -32.94 13.51
CA GLU A 99 -0.10 -33.70 14.17
C GLU A 99 0.83 -34.41 13.18
N GLU A 100 0.33 -34.74 11.97
CA GLU A 100 1.13 -35.31 10.89
C GLU A 100 2.02 -34.31 10.17
N LYS A 101 1.77 -33.00 10.37
CA LYS A 101 2.56 -31.92 9.75
C LYS A 101 3.85 -31.68 10.53
N PRO A 102 4.93 -31.20 9.86
CA PRO A 102 6.16 -30.78 10.56
C PRO A 102 5.84 -29.69 11.61
N GLU A 103 6.56 -29.68 12.71
CA GLU A 103 6.36 -28.70 13.79
C GLU A 103 6.45 -27.25 13.26
N SER A 104 7.32 -26.98 12.29
CA SER A 104 7.47 -25.68 11.64
C SER A 104 6.22 -25.18 10.88
N GLU A 105 5.30 -26.08 10.52
CA GLU A 105 4.05 -25.74 9.83
C GLU A 105 2.85 -25.59 10.77
N ARG A 106 2.98 -26.04 12.02
CA ARG A 106 1.90 -25.99 13.01
C ARG A 106 2.21 -25.20 14.26
N ARG A 107 3.47 -24.76 14.43
CA ARG A 107 3.89 -23.96 15.57
C ARG A 107 4.91 -22.91 15.15
N ASP A 108 4.72 -21.66 15.60
CA ASP A 108 5.68 -20.58 15.44
C ASP A 108 5.71 -19.70 16.70
N SER A 109 6.88 -19.15 17.02
CA SER A 109 7.07 -18.21 18.12
C SER A 109 7.76 -16.97 17.63
N MET A 110 6.99 -15.92 17.47
CA MET A 110 7.35 -14.65 16.84
C MET A 110 7.68 -13.60 17.89
N CYS A 111 8.83 -12.92 17.73
CA CYS A 111 9.23 -11.78 18.56
C CYS A 111 10.18 -10.91 17.75
N TYR A 112 9.81 -9.65 17.49
CA TYR A 112 10.56 -8.74 16.63
C TYR A 112 10.95 -7.49 17.40
N GLU A 113 12.20 -7.43 17.83
CA GLU A 113 12.74 -6.29 18.60
C GLU A 113 12.81 -4.99 17.76
N GLY A 114 13.03 -5.12 16.47
CA GLY A 114 13.07 -3.98 15.53
C GLY A 114 11.70 -3.47 15.07
N GLY A 115 10.60 -4.13 15.50
CA GLY A 115 9.24 -3.70 15.21
C GLY A 115 8.95 -3.57 13.72
N ILE A 116 8.34 -2.45 13.31
CA ILE A 116 7.96 -2.21 11.91
C ILE A 116 9.15 -2.11 10.94
N ARG A 117 10.38 -1.89 11.42
CA ARG A 117 11.58 -1.97 10.57
C ARG A 117 11.83 -3.40 10.10
N GLU A 118 11.65 -4.39 10.99
CA GLU A 118 11.75 -5.80 10.63
C GLU A 118 10.58 -6.23 9.75
N PHE A 119 9.43 -5.62 9.92
CA PHE A 119 8.26 -5.85 9.07
C PHE A 119 8.53 -5.45 7.62
N VAL A 120 9.14 -4.28 7.39
CA VAL A 120 9.59 -3.87 6.06
C VAL A 120 10.59 -4.86 5.46
N ARG A 121 11.57 -5.31 6.25
CA ARG A 121 12.55 -6.32 5.79
C ARG A 121 11.86 -7.65 5.45
N TRP A 122 10.85 -8.04 6.22
CA TRP A 122 10.07 -9.23 5.96
C TRP A 122 9.31 -9.16 4.62
N TYR A 123 8.71 -8.01 4.30
CA TYR A 123 8.08 -7.79 2.99
C TYR A 123 9.09 -7.76 1.84
N ASN A 124 10.32 -7.34 2.11
CA ASN A 124 11.39 -7.28 1.13
C ASN A 124 12.28 -8.54 1.06
N ARG A 125 11.99 -9.60 1.84
CA ARG A 125 12.83 -10.80 1.94
C ARG A 125 13.13 -11.52 0.61
N HIS A 126 12.31 -11.29 -0.40
CA HIS A 126 12.46 -11.86 -1.76
C HIS A 126 12.73 -10.78 -2.82
N LYS A 127 13.09 -9.57 -2.40
CA LYS A 127 13.40 -8.44 -3.28
C LYS A 127 14.82 -7.95 -2.96
N THR A 128 15.44 -7.27 -3.90
CA THR A 128 16.76 -6.66 -3.70
C THR A 128 16.59 -5.22 -3.21
N PRO A 129 16.93 -4.88 -1.96
CA PRO A 129 16.86 -3.50 -1.48
C PRO A 129 17.85 -2.61 -2.23
N LEU A 130 17.46 -1.38 -2.55
CA LEU A 130 18.35 -0.37 -3.14
C LEU A 130 19.28 0.25 -2.11
N HIS A 131 18.93 0.21 -0.84
CA HIS A 131 19.72 0.67 0.29
C HIS A 131 19.54 -0.27 1.47
N GLU A 132 20.59 -0.49 2.24
CA GLU A 132 20.62 -1.46 3.34
C GLU A 132 19.72 -1.04 4.51
N GLN A 133 19.79 0.25 4.88
CA GLN A 133 19.08 0.78 6.02
C GLN A 133 17.59 0.96 5.72
N VAL A 134 16.72 0.41 6.57
CA VAL A 134 15.29 0.77 6.61
C VAL A 134 15.15 2.16 7.22
N ILE A 135 14.53 3.06 6.49
CA ILE A 135 14.25 4.43 6.96
C ILE A 135 13.09 4.36 7.94
N TYR A 136 13.31 4.84 9.16
CA TYR A 136 12.31 4.83 10.22
C TYR A 136 12.06 6.23 10.73
N MET A 137 10.79 6.55 10.90
CA MET A 137 10.31 7.85 11.33
C MET A 137 9.22 7.65 12.40
N SER A 138 9.27 8.45 13.45
CA SER A 138 8.23 8.43 14.48
C SER A 138 8.01 9.81 15.06
N GLY A 139 6.80 10.03 15.55
CA GLY A 139 6.44 11.27 16.24
C GLY A 139 5.11 11.13 16.97
N THR A 140 4.88 12.09 17.89
CA THR A 140 3.70 12.10 18.75
C THR A 140 3.06 13.48 18.74
N LYS A 141 1.74 13.52 18.94
CA LYS A 141 0.98 14.75 19.15
C LYS A 141 -0.10 14.49 20.20
N GLY A 142 0.10 15.00 21.42
CA GLY A 142 -0.73 14.59 22.55
C GLY A 142 -0.51 13.11 22.85
N ASP A 143 -1.60 12.36 22.92
CA ASP A 143 -1.60 10.90 23.13
C ASP A 143 -1.51 10.10 21.84
N ASP A 144 -1.63 10.76 20.69
CA ASP A 144 -1.57 10.11 19.38
C ASP A 144 -0.13 9.93 18.93
N THR A 145 0.16 8.78 18.32
CA THR A 145 1.48 8.45 17.81
C THR A 145 1.41 8.00 16.35
N ALA A 146 2.48 8.30 15.61
CA ALA A 146 2.67 7.81 14.25
C ALA A 146 4.06 7.23 14.10
N GLU A 147 4.16 6.07 13.48
CA GLU A 147 5.39 5.39 13.11
C GLU A 147 5.33 5.02 11.64
N VAL A 148 6.41 5.26 10.94
CA VAL A 148 6.54 4.90 9.53
C VAL A 148 7.91 4.27 9.32
N ALA A 149 7.93 3.12 8.66
CA ALA A 149 9.16 2.50 8.18
C ALA A 149 9.06 2.27 6.68
N LEU A 150 10.13 2.53 5.94
CA LEU A 150 10.15 2.34 4.50
C LEU A 150 11.53 1.92 3.97
N GLN A 151 11.53 1.23 2.84
CA GLN A 151 12.72 0.86 2.10
C GLN A 151 12.37 0.70 0.61
N TYR A 152 13.26 1.17 -0.25
CA TYR A 152 13.13 0.97 -1.69
C TYR A 152 13.83 -0.32 -2.13
N ASN A 153 13.29 -0.95 -3.15
CA ASN A 153 13.80 -2.18 -3.74
C ASN A 153 13.76 -2.12 -5.28
N ASP A 154 14.28 -3.14 -5.94
CA ASP A 154 14.42 -3.24 -7.39
C ASP A 154 13.10 -3.50 -8.15
N SER A 155 12.01 -3.81 -7.45
CA SER A 155 10.71 -4.09 -8.08
C SER A 155 10.02 -2.83 -8.64
N PHE A 156 8.99 -3.04 -9.44
CA PHE A 156 8.15 -1.97 -10.00
C PHE A 156 6.87 -1.74 -9.19
N ALA A 157 6.49 -2.70 -8.35
CA ALA A 157 5.30 -2.61 -7.52
C ALA A 157 5.56 -1.83 -6.23
N SER A 158 4.57 -1.07 -5.78
CA SER A 158 4.56 -0.46 -4.47
C SER A 158 3.79 -1.34 -3.47
N THR A 159 4.34 -1.50 -2.27
CA THR A 159 3.71 -2.21 -1.17
C THR A 159 3.61 -1.25 0.01
N ILE A 160 2.41 -0.72 0.25
CA ILE A 160 2.13 0.14 1.40
C ILE A 160 1.10 -0.58 2.25
N VAL A 161 1.44 -0.83 3.51
CA VAL A 161 0.53 -1.49 4.46
C VAL A 161 0.33 -0.55 5.63
N SER A 162 -0.92 -0.26 5.95
CA SER A 162 -1.27 0.73 6.95
C SER A 162 -2.12 0.14 8.07
N PHE A 163 -1.88 0.63 9.29
CA PHE A 163 -2.51 0.17 10.52
C PHE A 163 -2.98 1.34 11.38
N ALA A 164 -4.09 1.16 12.06
CA ALA A 164 -4.60 2.08 13.08
C ALA A 164 -4.98 1.29 14.34
N ASN A 165 -4.34 1.57 15.47
CA ASN A 165 -4.48 0.80 16.71
C ASN A 165 -4.29 -0.70 16.49
N ASP A 166 -3.22 -1.06 15.76
CA ASP A 166 -2.83 -2.40 15.35
C ASP A 166 -3.84 -3.11 14.40
N ILE A 167 -4.90 -2.42 13.97
CA ILE A 167 -5.87 -2.93 13.01
C ILE A 167 -5.40 -2.61 11.59
N HIS A 168 -5.26 -3.62 10.75
CA HIS A 168 -4.94 -3.45 9.33
C HIS A 168 -6.03 -2.67 8.60
N THR A 169 -5.66 -1.64 7.86
CA THR A 169 -6.56 -0.81 7.06
C THR A 169 -6.31 -1.02 5.57
N PRO A 170 -6.86 -2.09 4.96
CA PRO A 170 -6.55 -2.45 3.57
C PRO A 170 -7.00 -1.41 2.54
N GLU A 171 -7.97 -0.58 2.87
CA GLU A 171 -8.41 0.56 2.05
C GLU A 171 -7.68 1.87 2.41
N GLY A 172 -6.66 1.78 3.28
CA GLY A 172 -5.87 2.93 3.73
C GLY A 172 -6.63 3.86 4.67
N GLY A 173 -6.64 5.12 4.34
CA GLY A 173 -7.28 6.19 5.10
C GLY A 173 -6.40 7.41 5.26
N MET A 174 -6.80 8.32 6.14
CA MET A 174 -6.16 9.62 6.31
C MET A 174 -4.67 9.55 6.67
N HIS A 175 -4.24 8.57 7.47
CA HIS A 175 -2.83 8.36 7.81
C HIS A 175 -1.97 7.97 6.60
N GLU A 176 -2.50 7.10 5.74
CA GLU A 176 -1.81 6.69 4.50
C GLU A 176 -1.80 7.82 3.47
N GLU A 177 -2.85 8.62 3.38
CA GLU A 177 -2.88 9.83 2.53
C GLU A 177 -1.83 10.85 2.98
N GLY A 178 -1.69 11.08 4.29
CA GLY A 178 -0.65 11.92 4.86
C GLY A 178 0.75 11.45 4.48
N PHE A 179 1.00 10.15 4.60
CA PHE A 179 2.26 9.53 4.19
C PHE A 179 2.55 9.74 2.69
N LYS A 180 1.62 9.39 1.81
CA LYS A 180 1.79 9.50 0.35
C LYS A 180 2.05 10.93 -0.10
N ARG A 181 1.35 11.89 0.51
CA ARG A 181 1.51 13.31 0.23
C ARG A 181 2.89 13.81 0.69
N ALA A 182 3.26 13.55 1.93
CA ALA A 182 4.53 13.99 2.49
C ALA A 182 5.72 13.39 1.73
N LEU A 183 5.68 12.09 1.43
CA LEU A 183 6.70 11.40 0.64
C LEU A 183 6.94 12.09 -0.69
N THR A 184 5.87 12.38 -1.44
CA THR A 184 5.96 13.04 -2.75
C THR A 184 6.54 14.44 -2.63
N ASN A 185 6.10 15.21 -1.64
CA ASN A 185 6.56 16.58 -1.43
C ASN A 185 8.03 16.63 -1.03
N VAL A 186 8.46 15.79 -0.08
CA VAL A 186 9.84 15.74 0.40
C VAL A 186 10.80 15.34 -0.72
N LEU A 187 10.47 14.30 -1.49
CA LEU A 187 11.34 13.83 -2.57
C LEU A 187 11.46 14.85 -3.69
N ASN A 188 10.37 15.53 -4.08
CA ASN A 188 10.43 16.61 -5.05
C ASN A 188 11.27 17.79 -4.53
N ALA A 189 11.04 18.23 -3.28
CA ALA A 189 11.79 19.34 -2.70
C ALA A 189 13.29 19.02 -2.61
N TYR A 190 13.63 17.81 -2.14
CA TYR A 190 15.02 17.35 -2.07
C TYR A 190 15.66 17.24 -3.46
N GLY A 191 14.95 16.65 -4.43
CA GLY A 191 15.43 16.50 -5.80
C GLY A 191 15.72 17.85 -6.49
N VAL A 192 14.85 18.85 -6.30
CA VAL A 192 15.06 20.22 -6.80
C VAL A 192 16.25 20.88 -6.07
N LYS A 193 16.30 20.80 -4.73
CA LYS A 193 17.38 21.38 -3.92
C LYS A 193 18.76 20.84 -4.31
N LYS A 194 18.87 19.55 -4.61
CA LYS A 194 20.13 18.91 -5.00
C LYS A 194 20.40 18.98 -6.51
N GLY A 195 19.49 19.56 -7.29
CA GLY A 195 19.64 19.68 -8.75
C GLY A 195 19.43 18.39 -9.54
N TYR A 196 18.86 17.36 -8.93
CA TYR A 196 18.50 16.10 -9.61
C TYR A 196 17.25 16.25 -10.47
N ILE A 197 16.29 17.08 -10.02
CA ILE A 197 15.08 17.45 -10.73
C ILE A 197 15.26 18.85 -11.29
N LYS A 198 15.09 19.03 -12.60
CA LYS A 198 15.30 20.30 -13.30
C LYS A 198 13.96 20.89 -13.73
N GLY A 199 13.79 22.20 -13.55
CA GLY A 199 12.62 22.96 -13.99
C GLY A 199 11.30 22.40 -13.43
N ASP A 200 10.32 22.21 -14.30
CA ASP A 200 8.98 21.71 -13.98
C ASP A 200 8.85 20.18 -13.98
N ASP A 201 9.96 19.44 -14.17
CA ASP A 201 10.00 17.96 -14.26
C ASP A 201 9.79 17.27 -12.90
N LYS A 202 8.77 17.71 -12.14
CA LYS A 202 8.40 17.08 -10.88
C LYS A 202 7.93 15.64 -11.10
N VAL A 203 8.41 14.73 -10.24
CA VAL A 203 7.92 13.35 -10.23
C VAL A 203 6.55 13.25 -9.57
N SER A 204 5.68 12.40 -10.12
CA SER A 204 4.34 12.16 -9.57
C SER A 204 4.37 11.27 -8.33
N GLY A 205 3.24 11.21 -7.62
CA GLY A 205 3.10 10.29 -6.51
C GLY A 205 3.32 8.82 -6.88
N ASP A 206 2.90 8.41 -8.07
CA ASP A 206 3.10 7.04 -8.55
C ASP A 206 4.58 6.77 -8.83
N ASP A 207 5.30 7.73 -9.43
CA ASP A 207 6.71 7.60 -9.73
C ASP A 207 7.56 7.44 -8.45
N VAL A 208 7.25 8.20 -7.39
CA VAL A 208 7.97 8.10 -6.11
C VAL A 208 7.62 6.84 -5.31
N ARG A 209 6.52 6.18 -5.61
CA ARG A 209 6.13 4.92 -4.94
C ARG A 209 6.60 3.66 -5.68
N GLU A 210 7.14 3.77 -6.88
CA GLU A 210 7.67 2.60 -7.59
C GLU A 210 8.82 1.96 -6.82
N GLY A 211 8.69 0.65 -6.54
CA GLY A 211 9.65 -0.13 -5.75
C GLY A 211 9.67 0.21 -4.26
N LEU A 212 8.67 0.93 -3.77
CA LEU A 212 8.55 1.26 -2.35
C LEU A 212 7.91 0.11 -1.56
N THR A 213 8.50 -0.25 -0.43
CA THR A 213 7.84 -0.98 0.65
C THR A 213 7.76 -0.09 1.87
N ALA A 214 6.55 0.14 2.39
CA ALA A 214 6.33 1.00 3.54
C ALA A 214 5.27 0.42 4.48
N ILE A 215 5.51 0.59 5.79
CA ILE A 215 4.55 0.32 6.86
C ILE A 215 4.22 1.66 7.52
N VAL A 216 2.94 1.95 7.63
CA VAL A 216 2.41 3.15 8.29
C VAL A 216 1.55 2.69 9.46
N SER A 217 1.94 2.98 10.68
CA SER A 217 1.22 2.60 11.90
C SER A 217 0.90 3.84 12.72
N VAL A 218 -0.37 4.01 13.10
CA VAL A 218 -0.80 5.07 14.00
C VAL A 218 -1.51 4.48 15.21
N LYS A 219 -1.29 5.08 16.38
CA LYS A 219 -2.02 4.78 17.62
C LYS A 219 -2.70 6.05 18.07
N LEU A 220 -4.01 5.97 18.29
CA LEU A 220 -4.85 7.11 18.64
C LEU A 220 -5.92 6.69 19.63
N THR A 221 -6.36 7.64 20.45
CA THR A 221 -7.32 7.40 21.54
C THR A 221 -8.70 7.05 21.00
N GLU A 222 -9.16 7.77 19.97
CA GLU A 222 -10.51 7.62 19.39
C GLU A 222 -10.42 7.37 17.89
N ALA A 223 -10.24 6.12 17.51
CA ALA A 223 -10.21 5.73 16.10
C ALA A 223 -11.61 5.75 15.47
N GLN A 224 -11.76 6.51 14.39
CA GLN A 224 -12.96 6.60 13.58
C GLN A 224 -12.70 5.90 12.25
N PHE A 225 -13.38 4.77 12.04
CA PHE A 225 -13.27 4.00 10.81
C PHE A 225 -14.48 4.22 9.91
N GLU A 226 -14.26 4.20 8.62
CA GLU A 226 -15.35 4.12 7.65
C GLU A 226 -15.84 2.66 7.60
N GLY A 227 -17.07 2.45 8.11
CA GLY A 227 -17.73 1.14 8.12
C GLY A 227 -17.30 0.18 9.23
N GLN A 228 -18.09 -0.90 9.38
CA GLN A 228 -17.93 -1.92 10.44
C GLN A 228 -16.68 -2.78 10.25
N THR A 229 -16.21 -2.94 9.03
CA THR A 229 -15.00 -3.73 8.70
C THR A 229 -13.71 -3.09 9.13
N LYS A 230 -13.75 -1.80 9.54
CA LYS A 230 -12.57 -1.00 9.94
C LYS A 230 -11.48 -0.94 8.86
N ALA A 231 -11.86 -1.07 7.60
CA ALA A 231 -10.94 -1.15 6.47
C ALA A 231 -10.25 0.17 6.14
N LYS A 232 -10.83 1.31 6.56
CA LYS A 232 -10.34 2.64 6.25
C LYS A 232 -10.44 3.58 7.45
N LEU A 233 -9.35 4.29 7.76
CA LEU A 233 -9.31 5.27 8.84
C LEU A 233 -9.78 6.65 8.38
N GLY A 234 -10.76 7.23 9.08
CA GLY A 234 -11.36 8.53 8.77
C GLY A 234 -10.75 9.74 9.48
N ASN A 235 -9.95 9.54 10.52
CA ASN A 235 -9.39 10.60 11.38
C ASN A 235 -8.48 11.57 10.63
N SER A 236 -8.97 12.77 10.34
CA SER A 236 -8.22 13.80 9.58
C SER A 236 -6.96 14.32 10.30
N GLU A 237 -6.94 14.30 11.61
CA GLU A 237 -5.78 14.66 12.45
C GLU A 237 -4.59 13.71 12.20
N MET A 238 -4.85 12.45 11.89
CA MET A 238 -3.79 11.47 11.57
C MET A 238 -3.11 11.79 10.24
N ARG A 239 -3.83 12.37 9.29
CA ARG A 239 -3.22 12.87 8.04
C ARG A 239 -2.17 13.94 8.34
N THR A 240 -2.50 14.89 9.19
CA THR A 240 -1.60 15.99 9.55
C THR A 240 -0.40 15.48 10.37
N LEU A 241 -0.64 14.59 11.32
CA LEU A 241 0.43 14.03 12.15
C LEU A 241 1.44 13.25 11.29
N VAL A 242 0.96 12.33 10.46
CA VAL A 242 1.83 11.51 9.60
C VAL A 242 2.55 12.38 8.57
N ASP A 243 1.85 13.35 7.94
CA ASP A 243 2.46 14.29 6.99
C ASP A 243 3.63 15.05 7.65
N SER A 244 3.44 15.61 8.85
CA SER A 244 4.46 16.33 9.58
C SER A 244 5.65 15.43 9.96
N VAL A 245 5.38 14.26 10.54
CA VAL A 245 6.42 13.31 10.95
C VAL A 245 7.28 12.88 9.76
N VAL A 246 6.64 12.54 8.64
CA VAL A 246 7.35 12.11 7.44
C VAL A 246 8.11 13.27 6.82
N PHE A 247 7.50 14.45 6.72
CA PHE A 247 8.17 15.63 6.17
C PHE A 247 9.46 15.97 6.93
N ASP A 248 9.38 16.07 8.24
CA ASP A 248 10.52 16.47 9.07
C ASP A 248 11.62 15.40 9.10
N ARG A 249 11.24 14.15 9.39
CA ARG A 249 12.21 13.07 9.59
C ARG A 249 12.83 12.57 8.29
N LEU A 250 12.04 12.47 7.22
CA LEU A 250 12.58 12.06 5.92
C LEU A 250 13.48 13.15 5.34
N SER A 251 13.12 14.43 5.47
CA SER A 251 13.98 15.53 5.03
C SER A 251 15.33 15.50 5.73
N GLN A 252 15.34 15.31 7.05
CA GLN A 252 16.56 15.17 7.82
C GLN A 252 17.38 13.96 7.36
N PHE A 253 16.74 12.80 7.23
CA PHE A 253 17.42 11.57 6.80
C PHE A 253 18.10 11.71 5.44
N LEU A 254 17.43 12.33 4.46
CA LEU A 254 17.98 12.52 3.12
C LEU A 254 19.18 13.48 3.10
N GLU A 255 19.20 14.49 3.95
CA GLU A 255 20.35 15.38 4.10
C GLU A 255 21.54 14.65 4.75
N GLU A 256 21.29 13.78 5.73
CA GLU A 256 22.32 12.98 6.40
C GLU A 256 22.84 11.83 5.53
N ASN A 257 22.02 11.35 4.57
CA ASN A 257 22.30 10.18 3.72
C ASN A 257 22.16 10.51 2.22
N PRO A 258 22.99 11.41 1.67
CA PRO A 258 22.82 11.92 0.31
C PRO A 258 22.94 10.84 -0.79
N ALA A 259 23.71 9.78 -0.55
CA ALA A 259 23.83 8.66 -1.47
C ALA A 259 22.49 7.89 -1.61
N VAL A 260 21.80 7.64 -0.48
CA VAL A 260 20.48 7.00 -0.47
C VAL A 260 19.44 7.92 -1.13
N GLY A 261 19.46 9.22 -0.79
CA GLY A 261 18.58 10.21 -1.39
C GLY A 261 18.72 10.26 -2.92
N ARG A 262 19.95 10.21 -3.43
CA ARG A 262 20.20 10.16 -4.86
C ARG A 262 19.62 8.91 -5.50
N MET A 263 19.87 7.71 -4.93
CA MET A 263 19.33 6.45 -5.47
C MET A 263 17.80 6.45 -5.55
N ILE A 264 17.11 6.96 -4.52
CA ILE A 264 15.66 7.07 -4.50
C ILE A 264 15.16 8.00 -5.60
N ILE A 265 15.76 9.18 -5.75
CA ILE A 265 15.36 10.14 -6.79
C ILE A 265 15.64 9.59 -8.20
N GLU A 266 16.79 8.94 -8.43
CA GLU A 266 17.11 8.33 -9.71
C GLU A 266 16.11 7.24 -10.11
N LYS A 267 15.63 6.42 -9.13
CA LYS A 267 14.56 5.46 -9.37
C LYS A 267 13.24 6.15 -9.74
N ALA A 268 12.82 7.17 -9.00
CA ALA A 268 11.60 7.90 -9.29
C ALA A 268 11.65 8.60 -10.66
N LEU A 269 12.78 9.18 -11.05
CA LEU A 269 12.98 9.77 -12.38
C LEU A 269 12.93 8.71 -13.49
N THR A 270 13.46 7.51 -13.25
CA THR A 270 13.40 6.40 -14.20
C THR A 270 11.95 5.94 -14.40
N ALA A 271 11.19 5.80 -13.31
CA ALA A 271 9.76 5.49 -13.35
C ALA A 271 8.96 6.56 -14.14
N SER A 272 9.22 7.83 -13.87
CA SER A 272 8.58 8.95 -14.57
C SER A 272 8.84 8.90 -16.09
N ARG A 273 10.10 8.69 -16.50
CA ARG A 273 10.45 8.57 -17.91
C ARG A 273 9.81 7.36 -18.59
N ALA A 274 9.76 6.21 -17.92
CA ALA A 274 9.10 5.02 -18.42
C ALA A 274 7.59 5.24 -18.59
N ARG A 275 6.93 5.85 -17.63
CA ARG A 275 5.50 6.21 -17.68
C ARG A 275 5.20 7.17 -18.82
N GLU A 276 6.01 8.22 -19.01
CA GLU A 276 5.85 9.16 -20.13
C GLU A 276 6.06 8.50 -21.48
N ALA A 277 7.08 7.65 -21.61
CA ALA A 277 7.31 6.91 -22.86
C ALA A 277 6.12 6.00 -23.19
N ALA A 278 5.58 5.29 -22.20
CA ALA A 278 4.39 4.45 -22.37
C ALA A 278 3.15 5.28 -22.76
N ARG A 279 2.96 6.47 -22.16
CA ARG A 279 1.87 7.39 -22.51
C ARG A 279 1.98 7.83 -23.96
N ARG A 280 3.15 8.31 -24.37
CA ARG A 280 3.41 8.74 -25.75
C ARG A 280 3.18 7.60 -26.76
N ALA A 281 3.62 6.38 -26.43
CA ALA A 281 3.38 5.22 -27.28
C ALA A 281 1.91 4.90 -27.45
N ARG A 282 1.12 4.92 -26.35
CA ARG A 282 -0.35 4.74 -26.40
C ARG A 282 -1.07 5.82 -27.18
N GLU A 283 -0.67 7.07 -27.03
CA GLU A 283 -1.21 8.20 -27.79
C GLU A 283 -0.94 8.03 -29.28
N ASN A 284 0.26 7.60 -29.66
CA ASN A 284 0.62 7.34 -31.05
C ASN A 284 -0.20 6.19 -31.66
N ILE A 285 -0.41 5.10 -30.91
CA ILE A 285 -1.27 3.98 -31.34
C ILE A 285 -2.72 4.47 -31.50
N ARG A 286 -3.26 5.18 -30.50
CA ARG A 286 -4.63 5.74 -30.60
C ARG A 286 -4.80 6.68 -31.79
N ARG A 287 -3.77 7.48 -32.08
CA ARG A 287 -3.76 8.37 -33.23
C ARG A 287 -3.80 7.57 -34.55
N LYS A 288 -3.01 6.49 -34.66
CA LYS A 288 -3.06 5.61 -35.82
C LYS A 288 -4.40 4.92 -35.97
N ASN A 289 -4.92 4.33 -34.88
CA ASN A 289 -6.22 3.63 -34.89
C ASN A 289 -7.40 4.60 -35.02
N GLY A 290 -7.29 5.83 -34.52
CA GLY A 290 -8.30 6.89 -34.71
C GLY A 290 -8.41 7.35 -36.17
N LEU A 291 -7.31 7.30 -36.90
CA LEU A 291 -7.28 7.55 -38.34
C LEU A 291 -7.86 6.37 -39.15
N GLU A 292 -7.75 5.14 -38.67
CA GLU A 292 -8.36 3.95 -39.27
C GLU A 292 -9.87 3.83 -38.97
N GLY A 293 -10.36 4.38 -37.86
CA GLY A 293 -11.79 4.33 -37.45
C GLY A 293 -12.70 5.40 -38.06
N PHE A 294 -12.18 6.53 -38.48
CA PHE A 294 -12.86 7.48 -39.38
C PHE A 294 -12.36 7.15 -40.77
N ASN A 295 -13.26 6.93 -41.73
CA ASN A 295 -12.99 6.76 -43.17
C ASN A 295 -12.12 7.91 -43.74
N MET A 296 -10.94 8.13 -43.14
CA MET A 296 -9.92 8.96 -43.73
C MET A 296 -9.46 8.28 -45.01
N PRO A 297 -9.35 8.98 -46.12
CA PRO A 297 -8.85 8.38 -47.36
C PRO A 297 -7.50 7.69 -47.04
N ASP A 298 -7.34 6.42 -47.40
CA ASP A 298 -6.10 5.62 -47.23
C ASP A 298 -4.84 6.31 -47.77
N LYS A 299 -5.05 7.40 -48.46
CA LYS A 299 -4.04 8.16 -49.19
C LYS A 299 -3.55 9.45 -48.49
N LEU A 300 -4.14 9.85 -47.35
CA LEU A 300 -3.68 11.02 -46.62
C LEU A 300 -2.26 10.81 -46.06
N ARG A 301 -1.36 11.68 -46.47
CA ARG A 301 0.00 11.77 -45.88
C ARG A 301 0.02 12.92 -44.87
N ASP A 302 -0.27 12.57 -43.58
CA ASP A 302 -0.41 13.53 -42.49
C ASP A 302 0.92 14.22 -42.09
N CYS A 303 0.85 15.38 -41.44
CA CYS A 303 2.01 16.09 -40.87
C CYS A 303 2.19 15.77 -39.38
N ASN A 304 3.33 16.20 -38.82
CA ASN A 304 3.68 15.91 -37.44
C ASN A 304 3.09 16.89 -36.43
N ASP A 305 2.81 18.15 -36.84
CA ASP A 305 2.23 19.18 -36.00
C ASP A 305 0.74 18.90 -35.77
N ARG A 306 0.23 19.27 -34.59
CA ARG A 306 -1.14 19.03 -34.15
C ARG A 306 -1.98 20.31 -34.09
N ASP A 307 -1.34 21.47 -34.18
CA ASP A 307 -2.05 22.75 -34.16
C ASP A 307 -2.61 23.06 -35.54
N PRO A 308 -3.94 23.06 -35.74
CA PRO A 308 -4.54 23.35 -37.02
C PRO A 308 -4.16 24.73 -37.56
N SER A 309 -3.80 25.68 -36.68
CA SER A 309 -3.39 27.04 -37.07
C SER A 309 -1.98 27.10 -37.67
N LEU A 310 -1.18 26.04 -37.43
CA LEU A 310 0.22 25.94 -37.88
C LEU A 310 0.40 24.88 -38.97
N THR A 311 -0.67 24.21 -39.42
CA THR A 311 -0.61 23.12 -40.40
C THR A 311 -1.29 23.51 -41.72
N GLU A 312 -0.80 22.92 -42.81
CA GLU A 312 -1.30 23.12 -44.16
C GLU A 312 -1.70 21.76 -44.76
N LEU A 313 -2.84 21.72 -45.46
CA LEU A 313 -3.29 20.60 -46.24
C LEU A 313 -3.20 20.90 -47.75
N TYR A 314 -2.37 20.15 -48.45
CA TYR A 314 -2.26 20.19 -49.91
C TYR A 314 -3.08 19.08 -50.53
N ILE A 315 -4.05 19.46 -51.34
CA ILE A 315 -4.87 18.53 -52.12
C ILE A 315 -4.30 18.50 -53.53
N VAL A 316 -3.95 17.27 -53.98
CA VAL A 316 -3.30 17.05 -55.27
C VAL A 316 -4.07 16.05 -56.14
N GLU A 317 -3.99 16.17 -57.45
CA GLU A 317 -4.66 15.26 -58.40
C GLU A 317 -3.81 14.00 -58.61
N GLY A 318 -4.33 12.86 -58.14
CA GLY A 318 -3.78 11.54 -58.40
C GLY A 318 -2.54 11.17 -57.60
N ASP A 319 -2.20 9.90 -57.64
CA ASP A 319 -1.11 9.31 -56.84
C ASP A 319 0.27 9.76 -57.30
N SER A 320 0.44 10.08 -58.58
CA SER A 320 1.71 10.56 -59.14
C SER A 320 2.11 11.91 -58.59
N ALA A 321 1.17 12.85 -58.60
CA ALA A 321 1.36 14.19 -58.00
C ALA A 321 1.48 14.10 -56.47
N GLY A 322 0.70 13.19 -55.81
CA GLY A 322 0.81 12.88 -54.39
C GLY A 322 2.20 12.37 -53.98
N GLY A 323 2.81 11.54 -54.81
CA GLY A 323 4.16 11.03 -54.57
C GLY A 323 5.23 12.15 -54.60
N SER A 324 5.18 12.99 -55.63
CA SER A 324 6.11 14.13 -55.78
C SER A 324 5.93 15.16 -54.69
N ALA A 325 4.67 15.50 -54.35
CA ALA A 325 4.35 16.45 -53.27
C ALA A 325 4.81 15.89 -51.89
N THR A 326 4.66 14.60 -51.65
CA THR A 326 5.12 13.96 -50.41
C THR A 326 6.63 14.00 -50.24
N GLN A 327 7.38 13.91 -51.33
CA GLN A 327 8.85 14.01 -51.30
C GLN A 327 9.34 15.47 -51.09
N GLY A 328 8.61 16.46 -51.59
CA GLY A 328 8.99 17.88 -51.51
C GLY A 328 8.47 18.60 -50.30
N ARG A 329 7.52 18.05 -49.53
CA ARG A 329 6.85 18.72 -48.39
C ARG A 329 7.74 18.85 -47.16
N ASP A 330 7.45 19.84 -46.33
CA ASP A 330 7.90 19.85 -44.96
C ASP A 330 6.94 19.00 -44.09
N SER A 331 7.38 17.79 -43.73
CA SER A 331 6.55 16.87 -42.96
C SER A 331 6.21 17.35 -41.56
N ARG A 332 6.81 18.41 -41.07
CA ARG A 332 6.50 18.95 -39.74
C ARG A 332 5.07 19.54 -39.71
N PHE A 333 4.68 20.29 -40.75
CA PHE A 333 3.41 21.02 -40.79
C PHE A 333 2.60 20.87 -42.09
N GLN A 334 3.12 20.21 -43.14
CA GLN A 334 2.44 20.02 -44.41
C GLN A 334 1.91 18.58 -44.57
N ALA A 335 0.59 18.45 -44.76
CA ALA A 335 -0.11 17.22 -45.09
C ALA A 335 -0.48 17.17 -46.55
N ILE A 336 -0.46 15.99 -47.21
CA ILE A 336 -0.78 15.81 -48.63
C ILE A 336 -1.95 14.82 -48.73
N LEU A 337 -3.00 15.19 -49.47
CA LEU A 337 -4.15 14.37 -49.79
C LEU A 337 -4.31 14.23 -51.31
N PRO A 338 -3.88 13.09 -51.90
CA PRO A 338 -4.16 12.81 -53.31
C PRO A 338 -5.62 12.42 -53.50
N LEU A 339 -6.31 13.06 -54.40
CA LEU A 339 -7.68 12.75 -54.80
C LEU A 339 -7.69 12.00 -56.11
N TRP A 340 -8.65 11.07 -56.25
CA TRP A 340 -8.86 10.34 -57.49
C TRP A 340 -9.73 11.14 -58.45
N GLY A 341 -9.18 11.40 -59.67
CA GLY A 341 -9.93 12.00 -60.75
C GLY A 341 -10.09 13.53 -60.67
N LYS A 342 -10.70 14.10 -61.70
CA LYS A 342 -10.93 15.54 -61.83
C LYS A 342 -11.98 15.98 -60.81
N MET A 343 -11.65 16.97 -59.97
CA MET A 343 -12.60 17.55 -59.02
C MET A 343 -13.76 18.17 -59.79
N LEU A 344 -14.97 17.71 -59.53
CA LEU A 344 -16.19 18.34 -60.06
C LEU A 344 -16.59 19.44 -59.07
N ASN A 345 -16.81 20.64 -59.65
CA ASN A 345 -17.41 21.72 -58.86
C ASN A 345 -18.90 21.38 -58.72
N VAL A 346 -19.33 21.11 -57.51
CA VAL A 346 -20.75 20.81 -57.20
C VAL A 346 -21.25 22.02 -56.43
N GLU A 347 -21.88 22.94 -57.12
CA GLU A 347 -22.71 23.98 -56.50
C GLU A 347 -24.10 23.40 -56.22
#